data_3a16c486db33ecb6347e01c7c527223c
#
_entry.id   3a16c486db33ecb6347e01c7c527223c
#
_cell.length_a   1.000
_cell.length_b   1.000
_cell.length_c   1.000
_cell.angle_alpha   90.00
_cell.angle_beta   90.00
_cell.angle_gamma   90.00
#
_symmetry.space_group_name_H-M   'P 1'
#
loop_
_entity.id
_entity.type
_entity.pdbx_description
1 polymer ?
#
loop_
_entity_poly.entity_id
_entity_poly.type
_entity_poly.pdbx_seq_one_letter_code
_entity_poly.pdbx_strand_id
1 'polypeptide(L)'
;LIGHNIDYDITAIQKCQPDFTVKGICTLALCRMVWPELPHTLGAMYYHVMDDLELARKHLRHAHNAKADIYFTGVILKTLVEQLGIKDMNSLFIMSETARIPKYITFGKHKGTAIKDLDPSYVTWLLRQDDLDPYLRKAIEVV
;
A
#
# COMPACT_ATOMS: atom_id res chain seq x y z
N LEU A 1 -0.69 -10.83 -7.76
CA LEU A 1 -0.95 -9.52 -8.38
C LEU A 1 -0.04 -8.45 -7.80
N ILE A 2 0.31 -7.47 -8.63
CA ILE A 2 1.08 -6.30 -8.19
C ILE A 2 0.33 -5.05 -8.63
N GLY A 3 0.16 -4.08 -7.74
CA GLY A 3 -0.50 -2.84 -8.06
C GLY A 3 -0.24 -1.73 -7.04
N HIS A 4 -0.53 -0.51 -7.44
CA HIS A 4 -0.49 0.66 -6.56
C HIS A 4 -1.85 0.80 -5.89
N ASN A 5 -1.97 0.34 -4.65
CA ASN A 5 -3.22 0.10 -3.93
C ASN A 5 -3.97 -1.17 -4.37
N ILE A 6 -3.23 -2.27 -4.54
CA ILE A 6 -3.74 -3.55 -5.10
C ILE A 6 -4.91 -4.13 -4.32
N ASP A 7 -5.06 -3.82 -3.03
CA ASP A 7 -6.16 -4.32 -2.21
C ASP A 7 -7.53 -3.82 -2.70
N TYR A 8 -7.56 -2.61 -3.30
CA TYR A 8 -8.76 -2.10 -3.97
C TYR A 8 -9.17 -2.97 -5.15
N ASP A 9 -8.21 -3.34 -6.00
CA ASP A 9 -8.45 -4.17 -7.20
C ASP A 9 -8.86 -5.58 -6.82
N ILE A 10 -8.19 -6.19 -5.82
CA ILE A 10 -8.54 -7.51 -5.30
C ILE A 10 -9.96 -7.51 -4.75
N THR A 11 -10.32 -6.49 -3.96
CA THR A 11 -11.67 -6.35 -3.41
C THR A 11 -12.72 -6.19 -4.52
N ALA A 12 -12.41 -5.44 -5.57
CA ALA A 12 -13.30 -5.26 -6.72
C ALA A 12 -13.53 -6.58 -7.46
N ILE A 13 -12.49 -7.39 -7.65
CA ILE A 13 -12.60 -8.73 -8.26
C ILE A 13 -13.45 -9.65 -7.38
N GLN A 14 -13.23 -9.66 -6.07
CA GLN A 14 -13.97 -10.49 -5.11
C GLN A 14 -15.47 -10.18 -5.05
N LYS A 15 -15.88 -8.94 -5.36
CA LYS A 15 -17.31 -8.61 -5.50
C LYS A 15 -17.99 -9.38 -6.63
N CYS A 16 -17.26 -9.68 -7.69
CA CYS A 16 -17.77 -10.45 -8.84
C CYS A 16 -17.48 -11.95 -8.70
N GLN A 17 -16.41 -12.29 -7.98
CA GLN A 17 -15.93 -13.66 -7.80
C GLN A 17 -15.49 -13.87 -6.35
N PRO A 18 -16.44 -14.18 -5.43
CA PRO A 18 -16.17 -14.23 -3.98
C PRO A 18 -15.05 -15.19 -3.56
N ASP A 19 -14.88 -16.30 -4.29
CA ASP A 19 -13.85 -17.32 -3.99
C ASP A 19 -12.46 -16.96 -4.57
N PHE A 20 -12.32 -15.78 -5.21
CA PHE A 20 -11.05 -15.35 -5.76
C PHE A 20 -10.04 -15.08 -4.64
N THR A 21 -8.94 -15.81 -4.68
CA THR A 21 -7.81 -15.66 -3.75
C THR A 21 -6.51 -15.46 -4.51
N VAL A 22 -5.72 -14.48 -4.10
CA VAL A 22 -4.44 -14.17 -4.74
C VAL A 22 -3.52 -13.45 -3.77
N LYS A 23 -2.23 -13.70 -3.86
CA LYS A 23 -1.22 -12.89 -3.18
C LYS A 23 -1.10 -11.54 -3.87
N GLY A 24 -1.29 -10.45 -3.10
CA GLY A 24 -1.17 -9.07 -3.58
C GLY A 24 0.11 -8.41 -3.09
N ILE A 25 0.84 -7.73 -3.97
CA ILE A 25 1.99 -6.88 -3.64
C ILE A 25 1.56 -5.43 -3.88
N CYS A 26 1.61 -4.62 -2.84
CA CYS A 26 1.15 -3.24 -2.85
C CYS A 26 2.31 -2.25 -2.94
N THR A 27 2.53 -1.66 -4.10
CA THR A 27 3.58 -0.65 -4.26
C THR A 27 3.28 0.64 -3.49
N LEU A 28 2.00 0.99 -3.27
CA LEU A 28 1.62 2.11 -2.40
C LEU A 28 2.11 1.93 -0.96
N ALA A 29 1.91 0.73 -0.39
CA ALA A 29 2.37 0.44 0.97
C ALA A 29 3.90 0.48 1.07
N LEU A 30 4.59 -0.08 0.08
CA LEU A 30 6.05 -0.02 0.00
C LEU A 30 6.56 1.42 -0.15
N CYS A 31 5.92 2.26 -0.97
CA CYS A 31 6.25 3.68 -1.08
C CYS A 31 6.10 4.42 0.25
N ARG A 32 5.02 4.18 0.98
CA ARG A 32 4.80 4.77 2.31
C ARG A 32 5.87 4.37 3.32
N MET A 33 6.38 3.16 3.21
CA MET A 33 7.45 2.67 4.07
C MET A 33 8.81 3.29 3.72
N VAL A 34 9.12 3.40 2.42
CA VAL A 34 10.44 3.88 1.94
C VAL A 34 10.52 5.41 1.93
N TRP A 35 9.44 6.10 1.57
CA TRP A 35 9.38 7.56 1.45
C TRP A 35 8.19 8.14 2.22
N PRO A 36 8.17 8.04 3.56
CA PRO A 36 6.99 8.38 4.37
C PRO A 36 6.53 9.84 4.26
N GLU A 37 7.44 10.76 3.92
CA GLU A 37 7.18 12.21 3.87
C GLU A 37 6.69 12.70 2.48
N LEU A 38 6.62 11.80 1.49
CA LEU A 38 6.24 12.18 0.12
C LEU A 38 4.75 11.92 -0.14
N PRO A 39 4.15 12.61 -1.13
CA PRO A 39 2.84 12.25 -1.66
C PRO A 39 2.90 10.87 -2.33
N HIS A 40 1.95 9.98 -2.03
CA HIS A 40 2.00 8.59 -2.46
C HIS A 40 1.02 8.25 -3.59
N THR A 41 0.44 9.22 -4.28
CA THR A 41 -0.33 8.94 -5.49
C THR A 41 0.57 8.32 -6.57
N LEU A 42 0.01 7.50 -7.46
CA LEU A 42 0.77 6.82 -8.51
C LEU A 42 1.61 7.82 -9.34
N GLY A 43 0.99 8.93 -9.77
CA GLY A 43 1.67 9.95 -10.56
C GLY A 43 2.78 10.66 -9.79
N ALA A 44 2.57 11.00 -8.51
CA ALA A 44 3.59 11.64 -7.67
C ALA A 44 4.79 10.71 -7.46
N MET A 45 4.55 9.43 -7.19
CA MET A 45 5.61 8.44 -7.03
C MET A 45 6.36 8.18 -8.33
N TYR A 46 5.65 8.08 -9.45
CA TYR A 46 6.30 7.96 -10.76
C TYR A 46 7.22 9.15 -11.05
N TYR A 47 6.73 10.37 -10.80
CA TYR A 47 7.52 11.59 -10.96
C TYR A 47 8.77 11.61 -10.05
N HIS A 48 8.63 11.14 -8.82
CA HIS A 48 9.73 11.07 -7.85
C HIS A 48 10.85 10.10 -8.28
N VAL A 49 10.50 8.94 -8.84
CA VAL A 49 11.47 7.89 -9.20
C VAL A 49 12.10 8.09 -10.58
N MET A 50 11.61 9.05 -11.36
CA MET A 50 12.14 9.35 -12.68
C MET A 50 13.30 10.37 -12.60
N ASP A 51 14.41 10.07 -13.26
CA ASP A 51 15.55 10.98 -13.40
C ASP A 51 15.26 12.11 -14.41
N ASP A 52 14.55 11.78 -15.49
CA ASP A 52 14.13 12.74 -16.52
C ASP A 52 12.73 13.29 -16.21
N LEU A 53 12.70 14.49 -15.63
CA LEU A 53 11.46 15.14 -15.21
C LEU A 53 10.60 15.64 -16.38
N GLU A 54 11.21 15.98 -17.52
CA GLU A 54 10.44 16.36 -18.72
C GLU A 54 9.74 15.16 -19.33
N LEU A 55 10.45 14.04 -19.42
CA LEU A 55 9.87 12.77 -19.85
C LEU A 55 8.77 12.31 -18.89
N ALA A 56 8.98 12.42 -17.59
CA ALA A 56 7.97 12.10 -16.59
C ALA A 56 6.70 12.95 -16.80
N ARG A 57 6.81 14.25 -16.98
CA ARG A 57 5.68 15.15 -17.27
C ARG A 57 4.95 14.76 -18.54
N LYS A 58 5.67 14.39 -19.60
CA LYS A 58 5.08 13.93 -20.86
C LYS A 58 4.27 12.65 -20.66
N HIS A 59 4.82 11.68 -19.94
CA HIS A 59 4.15 10.42 -19.65
C HIS A 59 2.89 10.61 -18.77
N LEU A 60 2.96 11.48 -17.76
CA LEU A 60 1.85 11.76 -16.85
C LEU A 60 0.64 12.43 -17.52
N ARG A 61 0.79 12.99 -18.72
CA ARG A 61 -0.36 13.45 -19.53
C ARG A 61 -1.32 12.29 -19.91
N HIS A 62 -0.82 11.07 -19.87
CA HIS A 62 -1.59 9.85 -20.15
C HIS A 62 -2.00 9.11 -18.87
N ALA A 63 -1.80 9.70 -17.70
CA ALA A 63 -2.27 9.16 -16.43
C ALA A 63 -3.79 8.90 -16.47
N HIS A 64 -4.24 7.94 -15.64
CA HIS A 64 -5.60 7.41 -15.65
C HIS A 64 -5.97 6.57 -16.89
N ASN A 65 -4.98 6.20 -17.68
CA ASN A 65 -5.08 5.15 -18.68
C ASN A 65 -4.47 3.88 -18.08
N ALA A 66 -5.22 2.79 -18.05
CA ALA A 66 -4.80 1.53 -17.42
C ALA A 66 -3.43 1.04 -17.89
N LYS A 67 -3.12 1.17 -19.18
CA LYS A 67 -1.82 0.78 -19.74
C LYS A 67 -0.67 1.66 -19.20
N ALA A 68 -0.90 2.98 -19.09
CA ALA A 68 0.06 3.91 -18.54
C ALA A 68 0.27 3.66 -17.04
N ASP A 69 -0.82 3.42 -16.30
CA ASP A 69 -0.77 3.17 -14.85
C ASP A 69 -0.02 1.87 -14.52
N ILE A 70 -0.18 0.82 -15.34
CA ILE A 70 0.62 -0.42 -15.25
C ILE A 70 2.11 -0.13 -15.47
N TYR A 71 2.45 0.68 -16.48
CA TYR A 71 3.82 1.07 -16.76
C TYR A 71 4.44 1.86 -15.59
N PHE A 72 3.71 2.84 -15.06
CA PHE A 72 4.15 3.64 -13.89
C PHE A 72 4.39 2.77 -12.66
N THR A 73 3.47 1.86 -12.40
CA THR A 73 3.61 0.88 -11.30
C THR A 73 4.86 0.03 -11.47
N GLY A 74 5.15 -0.43 -12.69
CA GLY A 74 6.35 -1.22 -13.00
C GLY A 74 7.66 -0.46 -12.76
N VAL A 75 7.73 0.82 -13.15
CA VAL A 75 8.90 1.69 -12.91
C VAL A 75 9.11 1.92 -11.42
N ILE A 76 8.05 2.24 -10.68
CA ILE A 76 8.10 2.41 -9.22
C ILE A 76 8.56 1.11 -8.54
N LEU A 77 7.99 -0.03 -8.93
CA LEU A 77 8.36 -1.33 -8.40
C LEU A 77 9.85 -1.64 -8.58
N LYS A 78 10.39 -1.38 -9.78
CA LYS A 78 11.81 -1.56 -10.07
C LYS A 78 12.67 -0.77 -9.10
N THR A 79 12.39 0.50 -8.92
CA THR A 79 13.14 1.38 -7.98
C THR A 79 13.02 0.88 -6.54
N LEU A 80 11.83 0.45 -6.11
CA LEU A 80 11.61 -0.10 -4.77
C LEU A 80 12.42 -1.38 -4.54
N VAL A 81 12.42 -2.29 -5.50
CA VAL A 81 13.18 -3.56 -5.42
C VAL A 81 14.68 -3.29 -5.31
N GLU A 82 15.21 -2.38 -6.12
CA GLU A 82 16.61 -1.96 -6.09
C GLU A 82 16.97 -1.30 -4.75
N GLN A 83 16.17 -0.36 -4.28
CA GLN A 83 16.42 0.38 -3.04
C GLN A 83 16.31 -0.49 -1.79
N LEU A 84 15.40 -1.43 -1.77
CA LEU A 84 15.20 -2.38 -0.66
C LEU A 84 16.14 -3.59 -0.72
N GLY A 85 16.90 -3.77 -1.81
CA GLY A 85 17.80 -4.91 -2.00
C GLY A 85 17.07 -6.25 -2.12
N ILE A 86 15.82 -6.24 -2.59
CA ILE A 86 14.99 -7.44 -2.70
C ILE A 86 15.44 -8.26 -3.91
N LYS A 87 15.62 -9.58 -3.71
CA LYS A 87 16.17 -10.47 -4.75
C LYS A 87 15.16 -11.52 -5.26
N ASP A 88 14.03 -11.67 -4.58
CA ASP A 88 13.03 -12.69 -4.93
C ASP A 88 11.61 -12.21 -4.61
N MET A 89 10.63 -12.84 -5.28
CA MET A 89 9.21 -12.48 -5.17
C MET A 89 8.62 -12.77 -3.80
N ASN A 90 9.12 -13.78 -3.09
CA ASN A 90 8.61 -14.12 -1.77
C ASN A 90 9.01 -13.05 -0.74
N SER A 91 10.26 -12.60 -0.78
CA SER A 91 10.75 -11.49 0.06
C SER A 91 10.01 -10.19 -0.24
N LEU A 92 9.72 -9.90 -1.51
CA LEU A 92 8.93 -8.76 -1.92
C LEU A 92 7.50 -8.83 -1.38
N PHE A 93 6.87 -9.99 -1.43
CA PHE A 93 5.54 -10.21 -0.88
C PHE A 93 5.53 -10.00 0.64
N ILE A 94 6.45 -10.62 1.37
CA ILE A 94 6.56 -10.47 2.84
C ILE A 94 6.78 -9.00 3.22
N MET A 95 7.65 -8.29 2.50
CA MET A 95 7.90 -6.87 2.73
C MET A 95 6.63 -6.03 2.48
N SER A 96 5.88 -6.32 1.42
CA SER A 96 4.62 -5.67 1.13
C SER A 96 3.54 -5.94 2.19
N GLU A 97 3.46 -7.17 2.71
CA GLU A 97 2.57 -7.51 3.84
C GLU A 97 2.92 -6.71 5.09
N THR A 98 4.20 -6.65 5.44
CA THR A 98 4.71 -5.88 6.58
C THR A 98 4.44 -4.38 6.43
N ALA A 99 4.65 -3.84 5.23
CA ALA A 99 4.42 -2.41 4.94
C ALA A 99 2.96 -1.98 5.05
N ARG A 100 2.00 -2.91 4.94
CA ARG A 100 0.56 -2.63 5.11
C ARG A 100 0.14 -2.54 6.56
N ILE A 101 0.91 -3.08 7.50
CA ILE A 101 0.57 -3.05 8.93
C ILE A 101 0.72 -1.62 9.45
N PRO A 102 -0.38 -0.95 9.86
CA PRO A 102 -0.32 0.43 10.30
C PRO A 102 0.36 0.54 11.67
N LYS A 103 1.04 1.66 11.90
CA LYS A 103 1.61 2.02 13.21
C LYS A 103 0.73 2.98 14.00
N TYR A 104 -0.16 3.68 13.30
CA TYR A 104 -1.02 4.72 13.84
C TYR A 104 -2.46 4.54 13.35
N ILE A 105 -3.42 4.96 14.16
CA ILE A 105 -4.82 5.05 13.74
C ILE A 105 -4.97 6.16 12.70
N THR A 106 -5.66 5.87 11.59
CA THR A 106 -5.84 6.81 10.47
C THR A 106 -7.21 7.48 10.44
N PHE A 107 -8.12 7.12 11.36
CA PHE A 107 -9.52 7.57 11.34
C PHE A 107 -10.05 7.91 12.76
N GLY A 108 -11.22 8.55 12.78
CA GLY A 108 -11.96 8.85 14.00
C GLY A 108 -11.24 9.79 14.99
N LYS A 109 -11.71 9.80 16.24
CA LYS A 109 -11.15 10.67 17.31
C LYS A 109 -9.73 10.29 17.73
N HIS A 110 -9.28 9.07 17.47
CA HIS A 110 -7.94 8.56 17.78
C HIS A 110 -6.96 8.68 16.61
N LYS A 111 -7.34 9.41 15.53
CA LYS A 111 -6.46 9.63 14.38
C LYS A 111 -5.11 10.21 14.81
N GLY A 112 -4.02 9.57 14.38
CA GLY A 112 -2.66 9.95 14.73
C GLY A 112 -2.13 9.32 16.02
N THR A 113 -2.97 8.63 16.79
CA THR A 113 -2.51 7.89 17.98
C THR A 113 -1.78 6.62 17.56
N ALA A 114 -0.63 6.34 18.15
CA ALA A 114 0.08 5.10 17.92
C ALA A 114 -0.73 3.91 18.46
N ILE A 115 -0.77 2.81 17.70
CA ILE A 115 -1.59 1.64 18.04
C ILE A 115 -1.18 1.08 19.42
N LYS A 116 0.11 1.07 19.73
CA LYS A 116 0.63 0.63 21.03
C LYS A 116 0.17 1.49 22.24
N ASP A 117 -0.29 2.72 21.99
CA ASP A 117 -0.70 3.67 23.01
C ASP A 117 -2.23 3.82 23.11
N LEU A 118 -2.97 2.92 22.45
CA LEU A 118 -4.43 2.91 22.49
C LEU A 118 -4.96 2.43 23.84
N ASP A 119 -6.07 3.05 24.26
CA ASP A 119 -6.80 2.59 25.44
C ASP A 119 -7.34 1.16 25.24
N PRO A 120 -7.18 0.24 26.23
CA PRO A 120 -7.63 -1.15 26.12
C PRO A 120 -9.13 -1.30 25.82
N SER A 121 -9.96 -0.37 26.28
CA SER A 121 -11.40 -0.38 25.99
C SER A 121 -11.68 -0.10 24.52
N TYR A 122 -10.93 0.83 23.94
CA TYR A 122 -11.01 1.15 22.51
C TYR A 122 -10.47 0.00 21.63
N VAL A 123 -9.38 -0.63 22.02
CA VAL A 123 -8.84 -1.85 21.38
C VAL A 123 -9.90 -2.95 21.34
N THR A 124 -10.54 -3.23 22.50
CA THR A 124 -11.60 -4.23 22.61
C THR A 124 -12.79 -3.90 21.71
N TRP A 125 -13.17 -2.62 21.62
CA TRP A 125 -14.22 -2.16 20.74
C TRP A 125 -13.88 -2.35 19.27
N LEU A 126 -12.65 -1.98 18.85
CA LEU A 126 -12.17 -2.14 17.48
C LEU A 126 -12.20 -3.61 17.04
N LEU A 127 -11.70 -4.51 17.88
CA LEU A 127 -11.64 -5.95 17.56
C LEU A 127 -13.03 -6.61 17.38
N ARG A 128 -14.08 -5.98 17.90
CA ARG A 128 -15.48 -6.45 17.74
C ARG A 128 -16.13 -5.97 16.43
N GLN A 129 -15.48 -5.08 15.68
CA GLN A 129 -16.03 -4.61 14.40
C GLN A 129 -15.83 -5.68 13.32
N ASP A 130 -16.90 -6.07 12.65
CA ASP A 130 -16.85 -7.10 11.59
C ASP A 130 -16.12 -6.61 10.33
N ASP A 131 -16.17 -5.29 10.07
CA ASP A 131 -15.57 -4.62 8.92
C ASP A 131 -14.19 -4.03 9.21
N LEU A 132 -13.56 -4.40 10.33
CA LEU A 132 -12.23 -3.93 10.67
C LEU A 132 -11.20 -4.38 9.62
N ASP A 133 -10.42 -3.40 9.11
CA ASP A 133 -9.33 -3.66 8.17
C ASP A 133 -8.40 -4.79 8.68
N PRO A 134 -8.11 -5.82 7.87
CA PRO A 134 -7.33 -6.99 8.30
C PRO A 134 -5.91 -6.64 8.79
N TYR A 135 -5.27 -5.62 8.21
CA TYR A 135 -3.92 -5.20 8.62
C TYR A 135 -3.96 -4.41 9.92
N LEU A 136 -5.01 -3.60 10.12
CA LEU A 136 -5.23 -2.92 11.40
C LEU A 136 -5.52 -3.95 12.49
N ARG A 137 -6.33 -4.98 12.22
CA ARG A 137 -6.56 -6.10 13.17
C ARG A 137 -5.25 -6.77 13.57
N LYS A 138 -4.40 -7.13 12.59
CA LYS A 138 -3.06 -7.69 12.86
C LYS A 138 -2.20 -6.75 13.71
N ALA A 139 -2.23 -5.45 13.43
CA ALA A 139 -1.46 -4.47 14.20
C ALA A 139 -1.91 -4.39 15.67
N ILE A 140 -3.21 -4.51 15.93
CA ILE A 140 -3.79 -4.46 17.27
C ILE A 140 -3.55 -5.76 18.05
N GLU A 141 -3.62 -6.92 17.39
CA GLU A 141 -3.43 -8.23 18.03
C GLU A 141 -1.99 -8.50 18.50
N VAL A 142 -1.02 -7.74 18.01
CA VAL A 142 0.41 -7.88 18.37
C VAL A 142 0.80 -6.97 19.54
N VAL A 143 -0.05 -6.04 19.94
CA VAL A 143 0.18 -5.09 21.05
C VAL A 143 -0.46 -5.59 22.32
#